data_db7a174f85f01ca4eba1660dc6bfcc05
#
_entry.id   db7a174f85f01ca4eba1660dc6bfcc05
#
_cell.length_a   1.000
_cell.length_b   1.000
_cell.length_c   1.000
_cell.angle_alpha   90.00
_cell.angle_beta   90.00
_cell.angle_gamma   90.00
#
_symmetry.space_group_name_H-M   'P 1'
#
loop_
_entity.id
_entity.type
_entity.pdbx_description
1 polymer ?
#
loop_
_entity_poly.entity_id
_entity_poly.type
_entity_poly.pdbx_seq_one_letter_code
_entity_poly.pdbx_strand_id
1 'polypeptide(L)'
;MAENQELEKLLSDLKNLTGVTFHVDGEDAETAQNAAGQIKQLTSAYREKYNKVNFIQNLLMDNVLHVDMYNRAKKLHIDIEMKRTVFLIETEEDQNEGAMELLKHLFTAQMRDYITAVDAHNIVLVKSMDDTDAAEDMHAVANTIVDMINAEMMTKVRVSYGNPSHKLDDLSRSYKEAKMALEVGRIFYIGRTIVPYSKLGIGRLIYQLPIPLCKMFMEEVFGDQLPDTFDEETVTTINKFFDNNLNISETARQLYVHRNTLVYRLEKLQKMTGLDIRVFDDALTFKIATMVVNYMKFMKEET
;
A
#
# COMPACT_ATOMS: atom_id res chain seq x y z
N MET A 1 -31.98 -41.53 -11.87
CA MET A 1 -31.54 -41.63 -10.44
C MET A 1 -30.01 -41.35 -10.32
N ALA A 2 -29.16 -42.01 -11.12
CA ALA A 2 -27.70 -41.76 -11.04
C ALA A 2 -27.30 -40.33 -11.46
N GLU A 3 -27.93 -39.76 -12.48
CA GLU A 3 -27.65 -38.39 -12.98
C GLU A 3 -28.02 -37.30 -11.99
N ASN A 4 -29.14 -37.45 -11.26
CA ASN A 4 -29.56 -36.53 -10.23
C ASN A 4 -28.60 -36.56 -9.02
N GLN A 5 -28.06 -37.73 -8.68
CA GLN A 5 -27.02 -37.83 -7.61
C GLN A 5 -25.70 -37.17 -8.00
N GLU A 6 -25.30 -37.24 -9.26
CA GLU A 6 -24.13 -36.55 -9.76
C GLU A 6 -24.30 -35.03 -9.75
N LEU A 7 -25.48 -34.56 -10.19
CA LEU A 7 -25.82 -33.12 -10.16
C LEU A 7 -25.85 -32.57 -8.74
N GLU A 8 -26.46 -33.24 -7.78
CA GLU A 8 -26.50 -32.85 -6.36
C GLU A 8 -25.08 -32.77 -5.77
N LYS A 9 -24.22 -33.73 -6.10
CA LYS A 9 -22.80 -33.69 -5.67
C LYS A 9 -22.05 -32.49 -6.24
N LEU A 10 -22.25 -32.19 -7.53
CA LEU A 10 -21.62 -31.04 -8.20
C LEU A 10 -22.10 -29.70 -7.62
N LEU A 11 -23.40 -29.58 -7.33
CA LEU A 11 -23.98 -28.40 -6.65
C LEU A 11 -23.42 -28.22 -5.24
N SER A 12 -23.27 -29.33 -4.49
CA SER A 12 -22.64 -29.31 -3.16
C SER A 12 -21.17 -28.89 -3.23
N ASP A 13 -20.41 -29.41 -4.20
CA ASP A 13 -19.01 -29.02 -4.44
C ASP A 13 -18.88 -27.55 -4.82
N LEU A 14 -19.75 -27.03 -5.69
CA LEU A 14 -19.79 -25.63 -6.08
C LEU A 14 -20.16 -24.72 -4.91
N LYS A 15 -21.15 -25.12 -4.09
CA LYS A 15 -21.53 -24.42 -2.85
C LYS A 15 -20.34 -24.34 -1.87
N ASN A 16 -19.65 -25.45 -1.65
CA ASN A 16 -18.49 -25.48 -0.74
C ASN A 16 -17.32 -24.60 -1.22
N LEU A 17 -17.19 -24.41 -2.54
CA LEU A 17 -16.16 -23.58 -3.14
C LEU A 17 -16.50 -22.09 -3.16
N THR A 18 -17.78 -21.75 -3.36
CA THR A 18 -18.22 -20.37 -3.62
C THR A 18 -18.93 -19.73 -2.43
N GLY A 19 -19.43 -20.55 -1.47
CA GLY A 19 -20.32 -20.11 -0.40
C GLY A 19 -21.76 -19.84 -0.86
N VAL A 20 -22.06 -19.92 -2.18
CA VAL A 20 -23.37 -19.63 -2.77
C VAL A 20 -24.11 -20.92 -3.05
N THR A 21 -25.42 -20.93 -2.74
CA THR A 21 -26.31 -22.07 -3.07
C THR A 21 -26.92 -21.87 -4.45
N PHE A 22 -26.70 -22.83 -5.34
CA PHE A 22 -27.23 -22.83 -6.70
C PHE A 22 -28.38 -23.82 -6.79
N HIS A 23 -29.41 -23.48 -7.57
CA HIS A 23 -30.53 -24.35 -7.89
C HIS A 23 -30.63 -24.51 -9.41
N VAL A 24 -31.05 -25.67 -9.86
CA VAL A 24 -31.30 -25.95 -11.27
C VAL A 24 -32.82 -26.11 -11.45
N ASP A 25 -33.39 -25.27 -12.30
CA ASP A 25 -34.80 -25.31 -12.64
C ASP A 25 -35.00 -26.26 -13.83
N GLY A 26 -35.75 -27.36 -13.62
CA GLY A 26 -36.09 -28.36 -14.63
C GLY A 26 -35.94 -29.78 -14.08
N GLU A 27 -36.90 -30.65 -14.41
CA GLU A 27 -36.97 -32.04 -13.91
C GLU A 27 -36.58 -33.08 -14.97
N ASP A 28 -36.30 -32.67 -16.23
CA ASP A 28 -35.95 -33.59 -17.31
C ASP A 28 -34.45 -33.93 -17.32
N ALA A 29 -34.12 -35.12 -17.83
CA ALA A 29 -32.76 -35.66 -17.86
C ALA A 29 -31.80 -34.84 -18.74
N GLU A 30 -32.28 -34.20 -19.81
CA GLU A 30 -31.51 -33.40 -20.73
C GLU A 30 -31.07 -32.09 -20.04
N THR A 31 -31.97 -31.44 -19.30
CA THR A 31 -31.68 -30.24 -18.50
C THR A 31 -30.69 -30.57 -17.39
N ALA A 32 -30.82 -31.71 -16.71
CA ALA A 32 -29.92 -32.14 -15.65
C ALA A 32 -28.49 -32.39 -16.20
N GLN A 33 -28.36 -33.01 -17.36
CA GLN A 33 -27.08 -33.31 -18.00
C GLN A 33 -26.37 -32.04 -18.50
N ASN A 34 -27.10 -31.10 -19.10
CA ASN A 34 -26.62 -29.81 -19.52
C ASN A 34 -26.15 -28.95 -18.31
N ALA A 35 -26.95 -28.94 -17.24
CA ALA A 35 -26.60 -28.25 -16.00
C ALA A 35 -25.34 -28.83 -15.34
N ALA A 36 -25.22 -30.17 -15.28
CA ALA A 36 -24.02 -30.83 -14.75
C ALA A 36 -22.76 -30.45 -15.54
N GLY A 37 -22.83 -30.36 -16.87
CA GLY A 37 -21.75 -29.91 -17.72
C GLY A 37 -21.33 -28.45 -17.42
N GLN A 38 -22.30 -27.55 -17.32
CA GLN A 38 -22.06 -26.15 -17.00
C GLN A 38 -21.49 -25.98 -15.58
N ILE A 39 -22.02 -26.72 -14.59
CA ILE A 39 -21.52 -26.67 -13.21
C ILE A 39 -20.08 -27.20 -13.12
N LYS A 40 -19.72 -28.25 -13.85
CA LYS A 40 -18.34 -28.74 -13.94
C LYS A 40 -17.41 -27.67 -14.50
N GLN A 41 -17.81 -26.98 -15.58
CA GLN A 41 -17.03 -25.89 -16.15
C GLN A 41 -16.87 -24.72 -15.18
N LEU A 42 -17.95 -24.28 -14.54
CA LEU A 42 -17.94 -23.22 -13.52
C LEU A 42 -17.05 -23.58 -12.33
N THR A 43 -17.17 -24.81 -11.82
CA THR A 43 -16.35 -25.31 -10.71
C THR A 43 -14.88 -25.35 -11.08
N SER A 44 -14.54 -25.79 -12.29
CA SER A 44 -13.18 -25.83 -12.80
C SER A 44 -12.60 -24.42 -12.97
N ALA A 45 -13.35 -23.51 -13.58
CA ALA A 45 -12.94 -22.12 -13.75
C ALA A 45 -12.75 -21.40 -12.40
N TYR A 46 -13.65 -21.66 -11.44
CA TYR A 46 -13.53 -21.09 -10.10
C TYR A 46 -12.31 -21.63 -9.35
N ARG A 47 -12.07 -22.96 -9.40
CA ARG A 47 -10.85 -23.56 -8.82
C ARG A 47 -9.58 -23.03 -9.45
N GLU A 48 -9.56 -22.86 -10.76
CA GLU A 48 -8.41 -22.30 -11.48
C GLU A 48 -8.14 -20.86 -11.03
N LYS A 49 -9.17 -20.03 -11.00
CA LYS A 49 -9.08 -18.63 -10.54
C LYS A 49 -8.60 -18.56 -9.08
N TYR A 50 -9.17 -19.36 -8.18
CA TYR A 50 -8.77 -19.43 -6.78
C TYR A 50 -7.32 -19.91 -6.62
N ASN A 51 -6.92 -20.92 -7.38
CA ASN A 51 -5.53 -21.40 -7.38
C ASN A 51 -4.55 -20.34 -7.88
N LYS A 52 -4.92 -19.52 -8.87
CA LYS A 52 -4.11 -18.39 -9.33
C LYS A 52 -3.94 -17.33 -8.26
N VAL A 53 -5.03 -16.90 -7.62
CA VAL A 53 -4.99 -15.89 -6.56
C VAL A 53 -4.15 -16.37 -5.37
N ASN A 54 -4.37 -17.61 -4.91
CA ASN A 54 -3.57 -18.20 -3.84
C ASN A 54 -2.08 -18.32 -4.19
N PHE A 55 -1.80 -18.69 -5.44
CA PHE A 55 -0.41 -18.77 -5.89
C PHE A 55 0.25 -17.40 -5.89
N ILE A 56 -0.41 -16.37 -6.39
CA ILE A 56 0.08 -14.98 -6.36
C ILE A 56 0.26 -14.51 -4.92
N GLN A 57 -0.71 -14.76 -4.03
CA GLN A 57 -0.60 -14.41 -2.62
C GLN A 57 0.63 -15.05 -1.94
N ASN A 58 0.88 -16.33 -2.22
CA ASN A 58 2.08 -17.00 -1.72
C ASN A 58 3.38 -16.42 -2.31
N LEU A 59 3.38 -15.97 -3.57
CA LEU A 59 4.51 -15.26 -4.16
C LEU A 59 4.77 -13.92 -3.48
N LEU A 60 3.73 -13.14 -3.23
CA LEU A 60 3.84 -11.86 -2.52
C LEU A 60 4.49 -12.03 -1.15
N MET A 61 4.14 -13.12 -0.44
CA MET A 61 4.64 -13.44 0.91
C MET A 61 5.98 -14.19 0.93
N ASP A 62 6.60 -14.42 -0.23
CA ASP A 62 7.87 -15.15 -0.35
C ASP A 62 7.77 -16.64 0.10
N ASN A 63 6.58 -17.21 0.02
CA ASN A 63 6.27 -18.57 0.48
C ASN A 63 6.41 -19.65 -0.62
N VAL A 64 7.00 -19.31 -1.77
CA VAL A 64 7.16 -20.22 -2.91
C VAL A 64 8.64 -20.42 -3.22
N LEU A 65 9.08 -21.66 -3.28
CA LEU A 65 10.44 -21.98 -3.71
C LEU A 65 10.61 -21.66 -5.21
N HIS A 66 11.72 -21.04 -5.58
CA HIS A 66 12.02 -20.64 -6.99
C HIS A 66 11.87 -21.80 -7.99
N VAL A 67 12.29 -23.02 -7.60
CA VAL A 67 12.20 -24.21 -8.49
C VAL A 67 10.74 -24.58 -8.79
N ASP A 68 9.84 -24.40 -7.82
CA ASP A 68 8.43 -24.76 -7.96
C ASP A 68 7.61 -23.64 -8.64
N MET A 69 8.08 -22.41 -8.53
CA MET A 69 7.38 -21.24 -9.04
C MET A 69 7.13 -21.33 -10.55
N TYR A 70 8.15 -21.60 -11.34
CA TYR A 70 8.03 -21.70 -12.80
C TYR A 70 7.07 -22.81 -13.23
N ASN A 71 7.16 -23.99 -12.60
CA ASN A 71 6.29 -25.11 -12.89
C ASN A 71 4.83 -24.82 -12.54
N ARG A 72 4.58 -24.17 -11.42
CA ARG A 72 3.23 -23.79 -10.97
C ARG A 72 2.66 -22.67 -11.83
N ALA A 73 3.44 -21.63 -12.15
CA ALA A 73 3.03 -20.54 -13.03
C ALA A 73 2.60 -21.08 -14.41
N LYS A 74 3.38 -22.00 -14.99
CA LYS A 74 3.06 -22.65 -16.27
C LYS A 74 1.76 -23.45 -16.19
N LYS A 75 1.55 -24.23 -15.14
CA LYS A 75 0.31 -25.00 -14.93
C LYS A 75 -0.93 -24.09 -14.75
N LEU A 76 -0.74 -22.93 -14.15
CA LEU A 76 -1.80 -21.94 -13.92
C LEU A 76 -1.96 -20.94 -15.07
N HIS A 77 -1.22 -21.10 -16.17
CA HIS A 77 -1.23 -20.18 -17.31
C HIS A 77 -0.99 -18.71 -16.89
N ILE A 78 -0.01 -18.51 -15.99
CA ILE A 78 0.44 -17.20 -15.56
C ILE A 78 1.71 -16.85 -16.33
N ASP A 79 1.70 -15.72 -17.02
CA ASP A 79 2.85 -15.23 -17.78
C ASP A 79 3.97 -14.82 -16.80
N ILE A 80 5.18 -15.35 -17.01
CA ILE A 80 6.34 -15.17 -16.14
C ILE A 80 7.08 -13.86 -16.45
N GLU A 81 7.11 -13.46 -17.70
CA GLU A 81 7.86 -12.30 -18.21
C GLU A 81 7.02 -11.02 -18.25
N MET A 82 5.74 -11.09 -17.86
CA MET A 82 4.85 -9.94 -17.85
C MET A 82 5.27 -8.94 -16.78
N LYS A 83 5.40 -7.68 -17.16
CA LYS A 83 5.62 -6.55 -16.26
C LYS A 83 4.42 -6.34 -15.34
N ARG A 84 4.64 -6.23 -14.04
CA ARG A 84 3.59 -6.03 -13.03
C ARG A 84 4.02 -5.01 -11.98
N THR A 85 3.05 -4.31 -11.44
CA THR A 85 3.23 -3.44 -10.27
C THR A 85 2.27 -3.88 -9.17
N VAL A 86 2.77 -3.92 -7.94
CA VAL A 86 1.96 -4.23 -6.75
C VAL A 86 1.49 -2.94 -6.11
N PHE A 87 0.18 -2.81 -6.01
CA PHE A 87 -0.50 -1.75 -5.26
C PHE A 87 -1.01 -2.34 -3.94
N LEU A 88 -0.79 -1.64 -2.85
CA LEU A 88 -1.34 -1.94 -1.54
C LEU A 88 -2.34 -0.85 -1.18
N ILE A 89 -3.57 -1.25 -0.93
CA ILE A 89 -4.71 -0.38 -0.65
C ILE A 89 -5.12 -0.61 0.80
N GLU A 90 -4.98 0.42 1.63
CA GLU A 90 -5.42 0.42 3.01
C GLU A 90 -6.82 0.99 3.14
N THR A 91 -7.70 0.24 3.80
CA THR A 91 -9.10 0.60 4.06
C THR A 91 -9.40 0.51 5.56
N GLU A 92 -10.56 1.00 5.98
CA GLU A 92 -11.11 0.68 7.29
C GLU A 92 -11.59 -0.79 7.30
N GLU A 93 -11.55 -1.48 8.46
CA GLU A 93 -11.77 -2.92 8.56
C GLU A 93 -13.13 -3.36 8.02
N ASP A 94 -14.18 -2.60 8.30
CA ASP A 94 -15.56 -2.86 7.85
C ASP A 94 -15.80 -2.53 6.36
N GLN A 95 -14.86 -1.87 5.69
CA GLN A 95 -14.96 -1.46 4.28
C GLN A 95 -14.17 -2.37 3.32
N ASN A 96 -13.38 -3.29 3.84
CA ASN A 96 -12.44 -4.09 3.03
C ASN A 96 -13.16 -4.97 1.99
N GLU A 97 -14.26 -5.64 2.36
CA GLU A 97 -15.02 -6.49 1.43
C GLU A 97 -15.62 -5.69 0.27
N GLY A 98 -16.27 -4.56 0.56
CA GLY A 98 -16.86 -3.69 -0.45
C GLY A 98 -15.80 -3.11 -1.39
N ALA A 99 -14.67 -2.64 -0.84
CA ALA A 99 -13.56 -2.14 -1.64
C ALA A 99 -12.96 -3.23 -2.54
N MET A 100 -12.83 -4.47 -2.04
CA MET A 100 -12.33 -5.59 -2.82
C MET A 100 -13.27 -5.95 -3.98
N GLU A 101 -14.60 -5.91 -3.77
CA GLU A 101 -15.57 -6.15 -4.85
C GLU A 101 -15.49 -5.06 -5.91
N LEU A 102 -15.43 -3.80 -5.50
CA LEU A 102 -15.28 -2.67 -6.41
C LEU A 102 -14.01 -2.79 -7.25
N LEU A 103 -12.88 -3.10 -6.64
CA LEU A 103 -11.62 -3.31 -7.34
C LEU A 103 -11.67 -4.47 -8.33
N LYS A 104 -12.37 -5.58 -7.98
CA LYS A 104 -12.58 -6.69 -8.91
C LYS A 104 -13.39 -6.26 -10.13
N HIS A 105 -14.40 -5.45 -9.97
CA HIS A 105 -15.17 -4.91 -11.11
C HIS A 105 -14.32 -4.02 -12.02
N LEU A 106 -13.43 -3.21 -11.44
CA LEU A 106 -12.59 -2.28 -12.19
C LEU A 106 -11.47 -2.97 -12.98
N PHE A 107 -10.79 -3.96 -12.38
CA PHE A 107 -9.51 -4.44 -12.88
C PHE A 107 -9.50 -5.89 -13.40
N THR A 108 -10.52 -6.73 -13.11
CA THR A 108 -10.47 -8.14 -13.53
C THR A 108 -11.01 -8.42 -14.93
N ALA A 109 -11.48 -7.42 -15.67
CA ALA A 109 -12.06 -7.60 -17.00
C ALA A 109 -11.08 -8.25 -18.01
N GLN A 110 -9.76 -8.09 -17.85
CA GLN A 110 -8.73 -8.64 -18.73
C GLN A 110 -8.09 -9.95 -18.23
N MET A 111 -8.53 -10.53 -17.12
CA MET A 111 -7.99 -11.78 -16.52
C MET A 111 -6.47 -11.79 -16.24
N ARG A 112 -5.77 -10.65 -16.30
CA ARG A 112 -4.31 -10.54 -16.10
C ARG A 112 -3.95 -9.94 -14.73
N ASP A 113 -4.91 -9.26 -14.10
CA ASP A 113 -4.75 -8.61 -12.81
C ASP A 113 -5.22 -9.54 -11.68
N TYR A 114 -4.57 -9.46 -10.53
CA TYR A 114 -4.92 -10.27 -9.36
C TYR A 114 -5.22 -9.36 -8.18
N ILE A 115 -6.34 -9.64 -7.49
CA ILE A 115 -6.78 -8.90 -6.32
C ILE A 115 -7.00 -9.89 -5.18
N THR A 116 -6.42 -9.58 -4.03
CA THR A 116 -6.54 -10.39 -2.82
C THR A 116 -6.44 -9.52 -1.58
N ALA A 117 -7.20 -9.85 -0.54
CA ALA A 117 -6.96 -9.30 0.78
C ALA A 117 -5.75 -10.01 1.42
N VAL A 118 -4.89 -9.26 2.09
CA VAL A 118 -3.74 -9.79 2.82
C VAL A 118 -3.94 -9.75 4.32
N ASP A 119 -4.77 -8.85 4.79
CA ASP A 119 -5.26 -8.77 6.18
C ASP A 119 -6.61 -8.02 6.23
N ALA A 120 -7.10 -7.70 7.43
CA ALA A 120 -8.38 -7.04 7.64
C ALA A 120 -8.46 -5.62 7.05
N HIS A 121 -7.33 -4.94 6.89
CA HIS A 121 -7.25 -3.55 6.45
C HIS A 121 -6.64 -3.37 5.06
N ASN A 122 -5.97 -4.40 4.53
CA ASN A 122 -5.13 -4.25 3.35
C ASN A 122 -5.56 -5.17 2.22
N ILE A 123 -5.78 -4.56 1.05
CA ILE A 123 -6.03 -5.24 -0.22
C ILE A 123 -4.80 -5.04 -1.12
N VAL A 124 -4.41 -6.10 -1.81
CA VAL A 124 -3.36 -6.06 -2.83
C VAL A 124 -3.99 -6.17 -4.21
N LEU A 125 -3.62 -5.26 -5.08
CA LEU A 125 -3.82 -5.35 -6.52
C LEU A 125 -2.46 -5.60 -7.18
N VAL A 126 -2.30 -6.72 -7.85
CA VAL A 126 -1.18 -6.99 -8.77
C VAL A 126 -1.65 -6.62 -10.16
N LYS A 127 -1.24 -5.46 -10.62
CA LYS A 127 -1.64 -4.89 -11.91
C LYS A 127 -0.63 -5.27 -12.98
N SER A 128 -1.11 -5.85 -14.08
CA SER A 128 -0.31 -6.04 -15.29
C SER A 128 -0.10 -4.71 -16.01
N MET A 129 1.12 -4.49 -16.47
CA MET A 129 1.54 -3.27 -17.15
C MET A 129 2.06 -3.62 -18.55
N ASP A 130 1.82 -2.75 -19.50
CA ASP A 130 2.45 -2.88 -20.80
C ASP A 130 3.90 -2.33 -20.75
N ASP A 131 4.76 -2.77 -21.67
CA ASP A 131 6.17 -2.34 -21.66
C ASP A 131 6.36 -0.84 -21.89
N THR A 132 5.37 -0.21 -22.51
CA THR A 132 5.32 1.24 -22.78
C THR A 132 4.84 2.07 -21.57
N ASP A 133 4.28 1.40 -20.53
CA ASP A 133 3.71 2.10 -19.40
C ASP A 133 4.79 2.79 -18.54
N ALA A 134 4.58 4.07 -18.29
CA ALA A 134 5.45 4.94 -17.52
C ALA A 134 5.08 5.00 -16.03
N ALA A 135 5.88 5.71 -15.24
CA ALA A 135 5.58 5.97 -13.83
C ALA A 135 4.28 6.79 -13.63
N GLU A 136 3.91 7.58 -14.62
CA GLU A 136 2.68 8.38 -14.64
C GLU A 136 1.45 7.48 -14.74
N ASP A 137 1.53 6.37 -15.48
CA ASP A 137 0.42 5.41 -15.62
C ASP A 137 0.14 4.69 -14.30
N MET A 138 1.18 4.35 -13.53
CA MET A 138 1.01 3.79 -12.18
C MET A 138 0.33 4.78 -11.24
N HIS A 139 0.68 6.06 -11.34
CA HIS A 139 0.04 7.10 -10.54
C HIS A 139 -1.42 7.32 -10.94
N ALA A 140 -1.73 7.23 -12.23
CA ALA A 140 -3.10 7.29 -12.74
C ALA A 140 -3.95 6.11 -12.24
N VAL A 141 -3.39 4.89 -12.21
CA VAL A 141 -4.05 3.71 -11.60
C VAL A 141 -4.34 3.97 -10.12
N ALA A 142 -3.37 4.49 -9.36
CA ALA A 142 -3.56 4.79 -7.95
C ALA A 142 -4.65 5.87 -7.72
N ASN A 143 -4.68 6.92 -8.55
CA ASN A 143 -5.75 7.93 -8.52
C ASN A 143 -7.12 7.30 -8.81
N THR A 144 -7.22 6.46 -9.83
CA THR A 144 -8.47 5.75 -10.16
C THR A 144 -8.98 4.94 -8.97
N ILE A 145 -8.11 4.22 -8.26
CA ILE A 145 -8.47 3.46 -7.06
C ILE A 145 -9.02 4.38 -5.98
N VAL A 146 -8.30 5.47 -5.67
CA VAL A 146 -8.70 6.43 -4.64
C VAL A 146 -10.05 7.08 -4.98
N ASP A 147 -10.19 7.59 -6.20
CA ASP A 147 -11.37 8.31 -6.63
C ASP A 147 -12.62 7.42 -6.63
N MET A 148 -12.48 6.19 -7.10
CA MET A 148 -13.60 5.24 -7.15
C MET A 148 -14.04 4.79 -5.75
N ILE A 149 -13.11 4.44 -4.87
CA ILE A 149 -13.47 4.03 -3.51
C ILE A 149 -14.06 5.21 -2.73
N ASN A 150 -13.49 6.40 -2.85
CA ASN A 150 -14.04 7.59 -2.19
C ASN A 150 -15.46 7.93 -2.72
N ALA A 151 -15.69 7.80 -4.03
CA ALA A 151 -16.99 8.14 -4.64
C ALA A 151 -18.09 7.12 -4.29
N GLU A 152 -17.77 5.82 -4.34
CA GLU A 152 -18.76 4.75 -4.14
C GLU A 152 -19.00 4.42 -2.67
N MET A 153 -17.96 4.52 -1.84
CA MET A 153 -18.02 4.07 -0.44
C MET A 153 -17.98 5.21 0.58
N MET A 154 -17.72 6.45 0.15
CA MET A 154 -17.57 7.64 1.02
C MET A 154 -16.53 7.44 2.13
N THR A 155 -15.53 6.58 1.91
CA THR A 155 -14.47 6.26 2.87
C THR A 155 -13.11 6.70 2.36
N LYS A 156 -12.22 7.03 3.29
CA LYS A 156 -10.85 7.41 2.94
C LYS A 156 -10.00 6.15 2.80
N VAL A 157 -9.24 6.08 1.70
CA VAL A 157 -8.25 5.03 1.49
C VAL A 157 -6.86 5.63 1.34
N ARG A 158 -5.85 4.84 1.64
CA ARG A 158 -4.47 5.15 1.30
C ARG A 158 -3.95 4.09 0.35
N VAL A 159 -3.31 4.54 -0.73
CA VAL A 159 -2.76 3.66 -1.76
C VAL A 159 -1.25 3.85 -1.82
N SER A 160 -0.52 2.77 -1.71
CA SER A 160 0.91 2.74 -1.98
C SER A 160 1.22 1.76 -3.10
N TYR A 161 2.36 1.93 -3.76
CA TYR A 161 2.80 0.99 -4.78
C TYR A 161 4.32 0.89 -4.86
N GLY A 162 4.77 -0.34 -5.18
CA GLY A 162 6.18 -0.65 -5.40
C GLY A 162 6.66 -0.26 -6.80
N ASN A 163 7.95 -0.51 -7.07
CA ASN A 163 8.47 -0.40 -8.42
C ASN A 163 7.94 -1.55 -9.29
N PRO A 164 7.82 -1.35 -10.61
CA PRO A 164 7.47 -2.43 -11.52
C PRO A 164 8.44 -3.61 -11.43
N SER A 165 7.90 -4.82 -11.44
CA SER A 165 8.65 -6.05 -11.59
C SER A 165 8.55 -6.54 -13.03
N HIS A 166 9.67 -6.93 -13.62
CA HIS A 166 9.71 -7.48 -14.98
C HIS A 166 9.62 -9.00 -15.00
N LYS A 167 9.70 -9.63 -13.85
CA LYS A 167 9.61 -11.09 -13.68
C LYS A 167 8.74 -11.43 -12.48
N LEU A 168 8.17 -12.62 -12.53
CA LEU A 168 7.32 -13.13 -11.48
C LEU A 168 8.08 -13.28 -10.14
N ASP A 169 9.37 -13.58 -10.17
CA ASP A 169 10.28 -13.70 -9.02
C ASP A 169 10.40 -12.39 -8.21
N ASP A 170 10.30 -11.26 -8.91
CA ASP A 170 10.45 -9.92 -8.32
C ASP A 170 9.15 -9.40 -7.67
N LEU A 171 8.06 -10.17 -7.74
CA LEU A 171 6.76 -9.72 -7.26
C LEU A 171 6.74 -9.49 -5.75
N SER A 172 7.40 -10.37 -4.99
CA SER A 172 7.60 -10.23 -3.54
C SER A 172 8.34 -8.92 -3.20
N ARG A 173 9.35 -8.55 -4.00
CA ARG A 173 10.06 -7.29 -3.83
C ARG A 173 9.13 -6.09 -4.02
N SER A 174 8.35 -6.07 -5.11
CA SER A 174 7.39 -4.99 -5.38
C SER A 174 6.34 -4.86 -4.25
N TYR A 175 5.91 -5.97 -3.67
CA TYR A 175 5.02 -5.98 -2.50
C TYR A 175 5.68 -5.40 -1.24
N LYS A 176 6.91 -5.83 -0.92
CA LYS A 176 7.68 -5.29 0.22
C LYS A 176 7.94 -3.79 0.07
N GLU A 177 8.19 -3.33 -1.15
CA GLU A 177 8.33 -1.91 -1.48
C GLU A 177 7.02 -1.15 -1.26
N ALA A 178 5.88 -1.69 -1.72
CA ALA A 178 4.56 -1.09 -1.49
C ALA A 178 4.21 -1.03 0.00
N LYS A 179 4.48 -2.11 0.75
CA LYS A 179 4.28 -2.15 2.20
C LYS A 179 5.11 -1.09 2.92
N MET A 180 6.41 -1.02 2.61
CA MET A 180 7.28 0.03 3.16
C MET A 180 6.78 1.44 2.81
N ALA A 181 6.29 1.64 1.59
CA ALA A 181 5.74 2.94 1.17
C ALA A 181 4.50 3.32 1.98
N LEU A 182 3.64 2.36 2.30
CA LEU A 182 2.47 2.61 3.14
C LEU A 182 2.86 3.06 4.55
N GLU A 183 3.78 2.33 5.20
CA GLU A 183 4.26 2.61 6.56
C GLU A 183 5.04 3.93 6.63
N VAL A 184 5.99 4.15 5.73
CA VAL A 184 6.73 5.42 5.61
C VAL A 184 5.76 6.58 5.33
N GLY A 185 4.70 6.32 4.56
CA GLY A 185 3.63 7.28 4.29
C GLY A 185 2.89 7.71 5.57
N ARG A 186 2.59 6.77 6.46
CA ARG A 186 1.93 7.06 7.76
C ARG A 186 2.81 7.94 8.65
N ILE A 187 4.11 7.70 8.65
CA ILE A 187 5.06 8.39 9.54
C ILE A 187 5.41 9.80 9.03
N PHE A 188 5.75 9.92 7.74
CA PHE A 188 6.40 11.13 7.21
C PHE A 188 5.56 11.93 6.24
N TYR A 189 4.50 11.33 5.69
CA TYR A 189 3.69 11.97 4.64
C TYR A 189 2.21 12.01 5.04
N ILE A 190 1.95 12.46 6.28
CA ILE A 190 0.61 12.60 6.84
C ILE A 190 -0.26 13.42 5.90
N GLY A 191 -1.46 12.89 5.57
CA GLY A 191 -2.41 13.53 4.65
C GLY A 191 -2.18 13.21 3.17
N ARG A 192 -1.12 12.50 2.79
CA ARG A 192 -1.00 11.97 1.43
C ARG A 192 -1.80 10.69 1.28
N THR A 193 -2.66 10.68 0.30
CA THR A 193 -3.50 9.51 -0.04
C THR A 193 -2.73 8.49 -0.89
N ILE A 194 -1.81 8.97 -1.75
CA ILE A 194 -1.02 8.12 -2.64
C ILE A 194 0.46 8.27 -2.31
N VAL A 195 1.12 7.14 -2.03
CA VAL A 195 2.53 7.09 -1.62
C VAL A 195 3.32 6.10 -2.50
N PRO A 196 3.96 6.57 -3.57
CA PRO A 196 4.85 5.73 -4.39
C PRO A 196 6.16 5.41 -3.66
N TYR A 197 6.63 4.16 -3.72
CA TYR A 197 7.92 3.77 -3.15
C TYR A 197 9.10 4.60 -3.71
N SER A 198 9.08 4.90 -5.00
CA SER A 198 10.11 5.72 -5.67
C SER A 198 10.19 7.17 -5.17
N LYS A 199 9.18 7.66 -4.45
CA LYS A 199 9.08 9.03 -3.92
C LYS A 199 9.32 9.15 -2.43
N LEU A 200 9.75 8.07 -1.75
CA LEU A 200 9.97 8.07 -0.30
C LEU A 200 11.20 8.88 0.13
N GLY A 201 12.15 9.09 -0.77
CA GLY A 201 13.36 9.86 -0.47
C GLY A 201 14.08 9.38 0.79
N ILE A 202 14.45 10.35 1.66
CA ILE A 202 15.17 10.10 2.91
C ILE A 202 14.31 9.30 3.93
N GLY A 203 12.99 9.39 3.87
CA GLY A 203 12.09 8.66 4.76
C GLY A 203 12.33 7.15 4.73
N ARG A 204 12.65 6.61 3.53
CA ARG A 204 13.00 5.20 3.35
C ARG A 204 14.29 4.80 4.10
N LEU A 205 15.27 5.69 4.15
CA LEU A 205 16.51 5.42 4.88
C LEU A 205 16.27 5.44 6.38
N ILE A 206 15.56 6.44 6.88
CA ILE A 206 15.27 6.60 8.31
C ILE A 206 14.44 5.42 8.84
N TYR A 207 13.44 4.98 8.07
CA TYR A 207 12.61 3.83 8.45
C TYR A 207 13.40 2.51 8.65
N GLN A 208 14.57 2.39 8.01
CA GLN A 208 15.45 1.22 8.12
C GLN A 208 16.52 1.36 9.22
N LEU A 209 16.58 2.50 9.93
CA LEU A 209 17.57 2.68 11.00
C LEU A 209 17.19 1.87 12.24
N PRO A 210 18.17 1.18 12.86
CA PRO A 210 17.96 0.55 14.16
C PRO A 210 17.63 1.59 15.24
N ILE A 211 16.64 1.31 16.09
CA ILE A 211 16.23 2.22 17.18
C ILE A 211 17.40 2.64 18.09
N PRO A 212 18.36 1.76 18.46
CA PRO A 212 19.52 2.20 19.24
C PRO A 212 20.35 3.28 18.53
N LEU A 213 20.51 3.20 17.21
CA LEU A 213 21.22 4.23 16.43
C LEU A 213 20.44 5.54 16.41
N CYS A 214 19.11 5.48 16.28
CA CYS A 214 18.25 6.65 16.38
C CYS A 214 18.41 7.36 17.73
N LYS A 215 18.42 6.61 18.84
CA LYS A 215 18.61 7.18 20.19
C LYS A 215 19.96 7.86 20.33
N MET A 216 21.04 7.20 19.92
CA MET A 216 22.39 7.74 19.96
C MET A 216 22.50 9.07 19.17
N PHE A 217 21.95 9.09 17.95
CA PHE A 217 21.90 10.31 17.12
C PHE A 217 21.14 11.45 17.80
N MET A 218 20.02 11.14 18.44
CA MET A 218 19.21 12.15 19.16
C MET A 218 19.95 12.73 20.36
N GLU A 219 20.67 11.88 21.12
CA GLU A 219 21.50 12.30 22.25
C GLU A 219 22.66 13.21 21.78
N GLU A 220 23.30 12.89 20.66
CA GLU A 220 24.36 13.71 20.08
C GLU A 220 23.87 15.08 19.59
N VAL A 221 22.69 15.14 18.98
CA VAL A 221 22.16 16.36 18.37
C VAL A 221 21.52 17.29 19.41
N PHE A 222 20.75 16.76 20.36
CA PHE A 222 19.93 17.57 21.27
C PHE A 222 20.30 17.41 22.75
N GLY A 223 21.18 16.48 23.12
CA GLY A 223 21.46 16.17 24.51
C GLY A 223 20.17 15.79 25.26
N ASP A 224 19.94 16.48 26.40
CA ASP A 224 18.74 16.28 27.22
C ASP A 224 17.50 17.04 26.70
N GLN A 225 17.63 17.83 25.64
CA GLN A 225 16.54 18.68 25.09
C GLN A 225 15.92 18.06 23.84
N LEU A 226 15.12 17.03 24.02
CA LEU A 226 14.46 16.36 22.90
C LEU A 226 13.40 17.25 22.22
N PRO A 227 13.24 17.16 20.87
CA PRO A 227 12.21 17.90 20.11
C PRO A 227 10.76 17.64 20.53
N ASP A 228 10.49 16.60 21.34
CA ASP A 228 9.18 16.26 21.86
C ASP A 228 8.59 17.35 22.80
N THR A 229 9.40 18.29 23.23
CA THR A 229 9.03 19.36 24.16
C THR A 229 8.65 20.65 23.46
N PHE A 230 8.69 20.70 22.12
CA PHE A 230 8.32 21.92 21.39
C PHE A 230 6.80 22.16 21.45
N ASP A 231 6.45 23.41 21.73
CA ASP A 231 5.05 23.85 21.66
C ASP A 231 4.54 23.83 20.20
N GLU A 232 3.23 23.82 20.04
CA GLU A 232 2.55 23.73 18.74
C GLU A 232 2.95 24.89 17.80
N GLU A 233 3.19 26.07 18.38
CA GLU A 233 3.62 27.25 17.63
C GLU A 233 5.01 27.05 17.03
N THR A 234 5.94 26.50 17.81
CA THR A 234 7.29 26.18 17.36
C THR A 234 7.28 25.12 16.26
N VAL A 235 6.53 24.02 16.44
CA VAL A 235 6.38 22.95 15.44
C VAL A 235 5.81 23.50 14.12
N THR A 236 4.75 24.33 14.22
CA THR A 236 4.14 24.98 13.04
C THR A 236 5.13 25.90 12.33
N THR A 237 5.91 26.68 13.09
CA THR A 237 6.93 27.58 12.55
C THR A 237 8.02 26.80 11.79
N ILE A 238 8.53 25.72 12.37
CA ILE A 238 9.54 24.85 11.78
C ILE A 238 9.03 24.23 10.48
N ASN A 239 7.85 23.61 10.51
CA ASN A 239 7.28 22.95 9.34
C ASN A 239 7.08 23.95 8.19
N LYS A 240 6.47 25.10 8.46
CA LYS A 240 6.29 26.15 7.45
C LYS A 240 7.61 26.71 6.91
N PHE A 241 8.64 26.81 7.74
CA PHE A 241 9.95 27.27 7.31
C PHE A 241 10.62 26.28 6.35
N PHE A 242 10.51 24.98 6.62
CA PHE A 242 10.99 23.94 5.70
C PHE A 242 10.14 23.87 4.41
N ASP A 243 8.82 23.97 4.52
CA ASP A 243 7.91 23.96 3.35
C ASP A 243 8.19 25.11 2.38
N ASN A 244 8.67 26.25 2.91
CA ASN A 244 9.03 27.43 2.14
C ASN A 244 10.54 27.48 1.78
N ASN A 245 11.22 26.34 1.78
CA ASN A 245 12.65 26.24 1.43
C ASN A 245 13.54 27.24 2.20
N LEU A 246 13.32 27.35 3.49
CA LEU A 246 14.06 28.25 4.42
C LEU A 246 13.90 29.75 4.07
N ASN A 247 12.83 30.14 3.39
CA ASN A 247 12.56 31.52 3.03
C ASN A 247 11.82 32.25 4.16
N ILE A 248 12.55 33.14 4.87
CA ILE A 248 12.03 33.90 6.00
C ILE A 248 10.82 34.76 5.61
N SER A 249 10.87 35.46 4.49
CA SER A 249 9.82 36.41 4.09
C SER A 249 8.52 35.69 3.74
N GLU A 250 8.62 34.61 2.98
CA GLU A 250 7.47 33.78 2.57
C GLU A 250 6.85 33.07 3.78
N THR A 251 7.69 32.53 4.67
CA THR A 251 7.23 31.88 5.90
C THR A 251 6.49 32.84 6.83
N ALA A 252 7.03 34.04 7.03
CA ALA A 252 6.39 35.07 7.83
C ALA A 252 5.01 35.45 7.26
N ARG A 253 4.92 35.58 5.91
CA ARG A 253 3.66 35.88 5.22
C ARG A 253 2.63 34.76 5.43
N GLN A 254 3.03 33.50 5.30
CA GLN A 254 2.13 32.36 5.45
C GLN A 254 1.70 32.12 6.92
N LEU A 255 2.55 32.48 7.89
CA LEU A 255 2.23 32.42 9.30
C LEU A 255 1.48 33.68 9.81
N TYR A 256 1.22 34.66 8.94
CA TYR A 256 0.60 35.93 9.29
C TYR A 256 1.32 36.69 10.42
N VAL A 257 2.67 36.62 10.45
CA VAL A 257 3.49 37.30 11.45
C VAL A 257 4.46 38.29 10.78
N HIS A 258 4.95 39.28 11.55
CA HIS A 258 6.00 40.15 11.07
C HIS A 258 7.31 39.37 10.91
N ARG A 259 8.13 39.72 9.90
CA ARG A 259 9.43 39.08 9.64
C ARG A 259 10.32 39.02 10.90
N ASN A 260 10.38 40.07 11.68
CA ASN A 260 11.19 40.10 12.91
C ASN A 260 10.69 39.11 13.97
N THR A 261 9.37 38.91 14.05
CA THR A 261 8.79 37.89 14.95
C THR A 261 9.24 36.49 14.54
N LEU A 262 9.23 36.19 13.24
CA LEU A 262 9.75 34.91 12.77
C LEU A 262 11.24 34.74 13.07
N VAL A 263 12.06 35.77 12.82
CA VAL A 263 13.50 35.73 13.15
C VAL A 263 13.71 35.47 14.65
N TYR A 264 12.97 36.16 15.51
CA TYR A 264 13.03 35.92 16.94
C TYR A 264 12.67 34.46 17.34
N ARG A 265 11.64 33.89 16.72
CA ARG A 265 11.28 32.47 16.95
C ARG A 265 12.41 31.51 16.52
N LEU A 266 13.04 31.76 15.37
CA LEU A 266 14.17 30.96 14.89
C LEU A 266 15.41 31.10 15.80
N GLU A 267 15.68 32.30 16.32
CA GLU A 267 16.75 32.54 17.30
C GLU A 267 16.47 31.86 18.66
N LYS A 268 15.22 31.85 19.08
CA LYS A 268 14.80 31.09 20.26
C LYS A 268 15.04 29.60 20.07
N LEU A 269 14.65 29.05 18.91
CA LEU A 269 14.92 27.66 18.56
C LEU A 269 16.43 27.33 18.56
N GLN A 270 17.24 28.18 17.95
CA GLN A 270 18.70 28.04 17.95
C GLN A 270 19.27 28.00 19.37
N LYS A 271 18.80 28.88 20.27
CA LYS A 271 19.22 28.87 21.68
C LYS A 271 18.82 27.60 22.43
N MET A 272 17.68 27.00 22.06
CA MET A 272 17.19 25.78 22.69
C MET A 272 17.93 24.53 22.19
N THR A 273 18.27 24.48 20.91
CA THR A 273 18.76 23.25 20.23
C THR A 273 20.23 23.31 19.87
N GLY A 274 20.85 24.48 19.89
CA GLY A 274 22.20 24.71 19.36
C GLY A 274 22.26 24.80 17.83
N LEU A 275 21.18 24.49 17.10
CA LEU A 275 21.14 24.45 15.63
C LEU A 275 20.46 25.70 15.07
N ASP A 276 21.13 26.39 14.15
CA ASP A 276 20.56 27.50 13.39
C ASP A 276 19.95 27.00 12.09
N ILE A 277 18.65 26.72 12.09
CA ILE A 277 17.95 26.20 10.91
C ILE A 277 17.89 27.17 9.72
N ARG A 278 18.48 28.38 9.83
CA ARG A 278 18.72 29.28 8.70
C ARG A 278 19.99 28.90 7.92
N VAL A 279 20.87 28.10 8.53
CA VAL A 279 22.09 27.54 7.92
C VAL A 279 21.75 26.14 7.38
N PHE A 280 22.13 25.86 6.15
CA PHE A 280 21.69 24.63 5.45
C PHE A 280 22.07 23.33 6.20
N ASP A 281 23.31 23.24 6.69
CA ASP A 281 23.79 22.02 7.37
C ASP A 281 23.05 21.77 8.69
N ASP A 282 22.80 22.82 9.48
CA ASP A 282 22.02 22.76 10.71
C ASP A 282 20.55 22.44 10.40
N ALA A 283 19.98 23.06 9.36
CA ALA A 283 18.62 22.79 8.91
C ALA A 283 18.44 21.34 8.47
N LEU A 284 19.40 20.77 7.73
CA LEU A 284 19.41 19.38 7.32
C LEU A 284 19.46 18.44 8.53
N THR A 285 20.39 18.69 9.46
CA THR A 285 20.52 17.92 10.71
C THR A 285 19.20 17.96 11.51
N PHE A 286 18.63 19.14 11.67
CA PHE A 286 17.38 19.34 12.37
C PHE A 286 16.21 18.61 11.69
N LYS A 287 16.12 18.67 10.36
CA LYS A 287 15.08 17.96 9.59
C LYS A 287 15.18 16.45 9.76
N ILE A 288 16.39 15.90 9.67
CA ILE A 288 16.62 14.46 9.89
C ILE A 288 16.24 14.07 11.32
N ALA A 289 16.66 14.86 12.31
CA ALA A 289 16.35 14.59 13.70
C ALA A 289 14.83 14.61 13.98
N THR A 290 14.10 15.56 13.40
CA THR A 290 12.62 15.59 13.48
C THR A 290 11.99 14.32 12.88
N MET A 291 12.51 13.85 11.74
CA MET A 291 12.03 12.60 11.14
C MET A 291 12.36 11.39 12.00
N VAL A 292 13.56 11.33 12.61
CA VAL A 292 13.94 10.26 13.53
C VAL A 292 13.01 10.22 14.76
N VAL A 293 12.65 11.38 15.33
CA VAL A 293 11.65 11.46 16.42
C VAL A 293 10.31 10.86 16.01
N ASN A 294 9.78 11.26 14.86
CA ASN A 294 8.50 10.74 14.38
C ASN A 294 8.54 9.23 14.17
N TYR A 295 9.64 8.71 13.62
CA TYR A 295 9.86 7.28 13.47
C TYR A 295 9.90 6.55 14.80
N MET A 296 10.64 7.08 15.78
CA MET A 296 10.75 6.47 17.11
C MET A 296 9.41 6.48 17.87
N LYS A 297 8.57 7.50 17.68
CA LYS A 297 7.21 7.55 18.25
C LYS A 297 6.35 6.46 17.66
N PHE A 298 6.31 6.37 16.33
CA PHE A 298 5.55 5.35 15.62
C PHE A 298 5.92 3.93 16.08
N MET A 299 7.22 3.64 16.17
CA MET A 299 7.70 2.34 16.62
C MET A 299 7.36 2.01 18.09
N LYS A 300 7.09 3.01 18.93
CA LYS A 300 6.63 2.79 20.31
C LYS A 300 5.14 2.51 20.40
N GLU A 301 4.34 3.03 19.47
CA GLU A 301 2.90 2.82 19.43
C GLU A 301 2.52 1.44 18.88
N GLU A 302 3.39 0.85 18.03
CA GLU A 302 3.19 -0.49 17.46
C GLU A 302 3.74 -1.65 18.34
N THR A 303 4.44 -1.35 19.45
CA THR A 303 5.01 -2.35 20.37
C THR A 303 4.18 -2.47 21.64
#